data_1538a2f609dd6eaf2ded6912ad0e5fbc
#
_entry.id   1538a2f609dd6eaf2ded6912ad0e5fbc
#
_cell.length_a   1.000
_cell.length_b   1.000
_cell.length_c   1.000
_cell.angle_alpha   90.00
_cell.angle_beta   90.00
_cell.angle_gamma   90.00
#
_symmetry.space_group_name_H-M   'P 1'
#
loop_
_entity.id
_entity.type
_entity.pdbx_description
1 polymer ?
#
loop_
_entity_poly.entity_id
_entity_poly.type
_entity_poly.pdbx_seq_one_letter_code
_entity_poly.pdbx_strand_id
1 'polypeptide(L)'
;MKAKKSLKKGFTLIEVILVVAIITIISAIAVPQVGKYLDKANRSKVIGAVAELNNSSTSWSIDHGGDIPKNLQDVLTEQGNIQKLGIGMTSTGTFKIGNIKGLIIYNKGEVYAKIDNDSKAFPGEEIRK
;
A
#
# COMPACT_ATOMS: atom_id res chain seq x y z
N MET A 1 -36.64 54.23 -10.99
CA MET A 1 -35.78 53.87 -9.87
C MET A 1 -34.73 52.86 -10.33
N LYS A 2 -33.48 53.27 -10.36
CA LYS A 2 -32.42 52.36 -10.82
C LYS A 2 -32.29 51.23 -9.80
N ALA A 3 -32.57 50.00 -10.21
CA ALA A 3 -32.24 48.83 -9.43
C ALA A 3 -30.75 48.89 -9.11
N LYS A 4 -30.42 48.93 -7.85
CA LYS A 4 -29.03 48.75 -7.45
C LYS A 4 -28.57 47.42 -8.05
N LYS A 5 -27.69 47.48 -9.03
CA LYS A 5 -26.95 46.33 -9.43
C LYS A 5 -26.32 45.80 -8.17
N SER A 6 -26.76 44.66 -7.69
CA SER A 6 -26.01 43.93 -6.70
C SER A 6 -24.59 43.74 -7.25
N LEU A 7 -23.66 44.42 -6.66
CA LEU A 7 -22.26 44.24 -6.97
C LEU A 7 -21.86 42.81 -6.57
N LYS A 8 -22.14 41.88 -7.46
CA LYS A 8 -21.44 40.62 -7.41
C LYS A 8 -20.01 40.96 -7.77
N LYS A 9 -19.19 41.09 -6.74
CA LYS A 9 -17.74 41.20 -6.95
C LYS A 9 -17.28 39.90 -7.60
N GLY A 10 -17.06 39.92 -8.91
CA GLY A 10 -16.36 38.87 -9.60
C GLY A 10 -14.89 38.87 -9.18
N PHE A 11 -14.25 37.73 -9.26
CA PHE A 11 -12.80 37.63 -9.06
C PHE A 11 -12.08 38.51 -10.10
N THR A 12 -11.08 39.23 -9.64
CA THR A 12 -10.18 39.94 -10.55
C THR A 12 -9.17 38.93 -11.14
N LEU A 13 -8.67 39.23 -12.31
CA LEU A 13 -7.66 38.41 -12.99
C LEU A 13 -6.41 38.22 -12.12
N ILE A 14 -5.98 39.28 -11.43
CA ILE A 14 -4.80 39.23 -10.55
C ILE A 14 -5.04 38.32 -9.33
N GLU A 15 -6.24 38.29 -8.78
CA GLU A 15 -6.56 37.37 -7.67
C GLU A 15 -6.42 35.91 -8.08
N VAL A 16 -6.90 35.54 -9.26
CA VAL A 16 -6.75 34.19 -9.81
C VAL A 16 -5.28 33.85 -10.06
N ILE A 17 -4.51 34.77 -10.62
CA ILE A 17 -3.08 34.58 -10.87
C ILE A 17 -2.31 34.36 -9.57
N LEU A 18 -2.61 35.14 -8.53
CA LEU A 18 -1.99 35.00 -7.21
C LEU A 18 -2.29 33.66 -6.60
N VAL A 19 -3.53 33.18 -6.68
CA VAL A 19 -3.94 31.87 -6.16
C VAL A 19 -3.19 30.75 -6.88
N VAL A 20 -3.14 30.81 -8.21
CA VAL A 20 -2.42 29.81 -9.02
C VAL A 20 -0.93 29.81 -8.69
N ALA A 21 -0.32 30.98 -8.53
CA ALA A 21 1.09 31.11 -8.16
C ALA A 21 1.37 30.46 -6.80
N ILE A 22 0.52 30.66 -5.81
CA ILE A 22 0.66 30.07 -4.48
C ILE A 22 0.49 28.55 -4.54
N ILE A 23 -0.51 28.07 -5.26
CA ILE A 23 -0.74 26.63 -5.45
C ILE A 23 0.47 25.98 -6.11
N THR A 24 1.06 26.62 -7.10
CA THR A 24 2.25 26.12 -7.81
C THR A 24 3.44 25.97 -6.87
N ILE A 25 3.68 26.95 -6.02
CA ILE A 25 4.78 26.90 -5.03
C ILE A 25 4.57 25.77 -4.03
N ILE A 26 3.37 25.65 -3.47
CA ILE A 26 3.03 24.61 -2.51
C ILE A 26 3.15 23.21 -3.16
N SER A 27 2.68 23.07 -4.40
CA SER A 27 2.72 21.82 -5.14
C SER A 27 4.15 21.34 -5.38
N ALA A 28 5.08 22.24 -5.65
CA ALA A 28 6.48 21.90 -5.87
C ALA A 28 7.12 21.23 -4.63
N ILE A 29 6.64 21.56 -3.44
CA ILE A 29 7.11 20.98 -2.17
C ILE A 29 6.30 19.74 -1.81
N ALA A 30 4.99 19.77 -2.00
CA ALA A 30 4.07 18.74 -1.55
C ALA A 30 4.14 17.44 -2.36
N VAL A 31 4.30 17.54 -3.69
CA VAL A 31 4.28 16.37 -4.57
C VAL A 31 5.32 15.30 -4.22
N PRO A 32 6.61 15.62 -4.02
CA PRO A 32 7.60 14.61 -3.63
C PRO A 32 7.33 14.03 -2.23
N GLN A 33 6.75 14.78 -1.32
CA GLN A 33 6.38 14.29 0.01
C GLN A 33 5.23 13.30 -0.06
N VAL A 34 4.23 13.54 -0.91
CA VAL A 34 3.11 12.62 -1.12
C VAL A 34 3.62 11.27 -1.62
N GLY A 35 4.59 11.25 -2.54
CA GLY A 35 5.22 10.01 -3.01
C GLY A 35 5.80 9.18 -1.88
N LYS A 36 6.52 9.79 -0.95
CA LYS A 36 7.08 9.10 0.22
C LYS A 36 6.01 8.55 1.15
N TYR A 37 4.92 9.29 1.36
CA TYR A 37 3.80 8.83 2.18
C TYR A 37 3.07 7.65 1.52
N LEU A 38 2.92 7.67 0.22
CA LEU A 38 2.33 6.55 -0.52
C LEU A 38 3.19 5.28 -0.41
N ASP A 39 4.51 5.41 -0.50
CA ASP A 39 5.42 4.27 -0.33
C ASP A 39 5.30 3.68 1.08
N LYS A 40 5.23 4.53 2.11
CA LYS A 40 5.02 4.09 3.50
C LYS A 40 3.65 3.44 3.69
N ALA A 41 2.60 3.98 3.07
CA ALA A 41 1.26 3.40 3.13
C ALA A 41 1.22 2.03 2.47
N ASN A 42 1.86 1.88 1.33
CA ASN A 42 1.98 0.61 0.63
C ASN A 42 2.78 -0.41 1.44
N ARG A 43 3.86 0.01 2.08
CA ARG A 43 4.63 -0.83 3.00
C ARG A 43 3.75 -1.31 4.16
N SER A 44 2.93 -0.45 4.72
CA SER A 44 1.99 -0.82 5.78
C SER A 44 0.97 -1.87 5.32
N LYS A 45 0.52 -1.81 4.09
CA LYS A 45 -0.34 -2.83 3.50
C LYS A 45 0.38 -4.19 3.40
N VAL A 46 1.64 -4.19 3.04
CA VAL A 46 2.46 -5.42 3.00
C VAL A 46 2.62 -5.99 4.41
N ILE A 47 2.88 -5.15 5.40
CA ILE A 47 2.95 -5.57 6.82
C ILE A 47 1.63 -6.23 7.25
N GLY A 48 0.50 -5.61 6.93
CA GLY A 48 -0.83 -6.15 7.23
C GLY A 48 -1.09 -7.48 6.54
N ALA A 49 -0.69 -7.61 5.27
CA ALA A 49 -0.82 -8.86 4.52
C ALA A 49 0.02 -9.99 5.13
N VAL A 50 1.25 -9.69 5.53
CA VAL A 50 2.12 -10.66 6.21
C VAL A 50 1.50 -11.12 7.53
N ALA A 51 0.97 -10.21 8.31
CA ALA A 51 0.29 -10.54 9.58
C ALA A 51 -0.92 -11.43 9.33
N GLU A 52 -1.71 -11.14 8.31
CA GLU A 52 -2.90 -11.93 7.97
C GLU A 52 -2.52 -13.32 7.47
N LEU A 53 -1.48 -13.45 6.65
CA LEU A 53 -0.97 -14.75 6.21
C LEU A 53 -0.41 -15.57 7.38
N ASN A 54 0.25 -14.95 8.34
CA ASN A 54 0.69 -15.64 9.56
C ASN A 54 -0.51 -16.12 10.40
N ASN A 55 -1.59 -15.34 10.46
CA ASN A 55 -2.82 -15.78 11.10
C ASN A 55 -3.44 -16.99 10.38
N SER A 56 -3.42 -16.99 9.05
CA SER A 56 -3.89 -18.13 8.25
C SER A 56 -3.03 -19.38 8.48
N SER A 57 -1.71 -19.21 8.59
CA SER A 57 -0.81 -20.32 8.93
C SER A 57 -1.15 -20.90 10.30
N THR A 58 -1.43 -20.07 11.28
CA THR A 58 -1.85 -20.49 12.62
C THR A 58 -3.20 -21.20 12.59
N SER A 59 -4.17 -20.67 11.86
CA SER A 59 -5.49 -21.29 11.68
C SER A 59 -5.37 -22.67 11.08
N TRP A 60 -4.58 -22.80 10.02
CA TRP A 60 -4.30 -24.09 9.39
C TRP A 60 -3.74 -25.09 10.41
N SER A 61 -2.79 -24.66 11.24
CA SER A 61 -2.19 -25.51 12.28
C SER A 61 -3.22 -25.98 13.30
N ILE A 62 -4.12 -25.12 13.69
CA ILE A 62 -5.20 -25.47 14.64
C ILE A 62 -6.10 -26.55 14.04
N ASP A 63 -6.47 -26.40 12.78
CA ASP A 63 -7.35 -27.34 12.08
C ASP A 63 -6.67 -28.69 11.80
N HIS A 64 -5.34 -28.74 11.82
CA HIS A 64 -4.55 -29.94 11.55
C HIS A 64 -3.82 -30.49 12.78
N GLY A 65 -4.38 -30.26 13.95
CA GLY A 65 -3.90 -30.88 15.20
C GLY A 65 -2.56 -30.38 15.71
N GLY A 66 -2.16 -29.16 15.32
CA GLY A 66 -0.91 -28.54 15.72
C GLY A 66 0.25 -28.73 14.74
N ASP A 67 0.01 -29.42 13.62
CA ASP A 67 1.01 -29.51 12.54
C ASP A 67 1.22 -28.15 11.89
N ILE A 68 2.42 -27.90 11.39
CA ILE A 68 2.69 -26.69 10.62
C ILE A 68 2.37 -26.90 9.14
N PRO A 69 1.91 -25.87 8.41
CA PRO A 69 1.73 -25.98 6.96
C PRO A 69 3.03 -26.44 6.29
N LYS A 70 2.91 -27.26 5.26
CA LYS A 70 4.08 -27.80 4.56
C LYS A 70 4.72 -26.80 3.61
N ASN A 71 3.88 -25.91 3.06
CA ASN A 71 4.31 -24.95 2.06
C ASN A 71 3.39 -23.73 2.06
N LEU A 72 3.75 -22.74 1.26
CA LEU A 72 2.95 -21.52 1.12
C LEU A 72 1.54 -21.80 0.59
N GLN A 73 1.36 -22.80 -0.27
CA GLN A 73 0.06 -23.10 -0.84
C GLN A 73 -0.97 -23.50 0.22
N ASP A 74 -0.55 -24.24 1.26
CA ASP A 74 -1.42 -24.57 2.36
C ASP A 74 -1.93 -23.31 3.08
N VAL A 75 -1.06 -22.34 3.30
CA VAL A 75 -1.40 -21.05 3.89
C VAL A 75 -2.35 -20.26 2.98
N LEU A 76 -2.07 -20.22 1.69
CA LEU A 76 -2.91 -19.48 0.73
C LEU A 76 -4.30 -20.13 0.57
N THR A 77 -4.36 -21.44 0.66
CA THR A 77 -5.64 -22.17 0.63
C THR A 77 -6.48 -21.82 1.86
N GLU A 78 -5.86 -21.77 3.03
CA GLU A 78 -6.52 -21.35 4.27
C GLU A 78 -6.99 -19.90 4.20
N GLN A 79 -6.17 -19.02 3.62
CA GLN A 79 -6.52 -17.61 3.41
C GLN A 79 -7.73 -17.45 2.49
N GLY A 80 -7.86 -18.31 1.49
CA GLY A 80 -8.92 -18.25 0.50
C GLY A 80 -8.67 -17.18 -0.56
N ASN A 81 -9.31 -16.02 -0.44
CA ASN A 81 -9.16 -14.98 -1.45
C ASN A 81 -7.94 -14.09 -1.18
N ILE A 82 -6.82 -14.38 -1.86
CA ILE A 82 -5.57 -13.62 -1.73
C ILE A 82 -5.68 -12.18 -2.24
N GLN A 83 -6.67 -11.86 -3.08
CA GLN A 83 -6.90 -10.49 -3.55
C GLN A 83 -7.34 -9.56 -2.42
N LYS A 84 -7.95 -10.08 -1.38
CA LYS A 84 -8.33 -9.31 -0.19
C LYS A 84 -7.13 -8.75 0.58
N LEU A 85 -5.94 -9.32 0.39
CA LEU A 85 -4.72 -8.80 1.01
C LEU A 85 -4.34 -7.41 0.49
N GLY A 86 -4.78 -7.05 -0.72
CA GLY A 86 -4.62 -5.71 -1.27
C GLY A 86 -3.19 -5.35 -1.70
N ILE A 87 -2.34 -6.35 -1.93
CA ILE A 87 -0.94 -6.15 -2.33
C ILE A 87 -0.63 -6.66 -3.74
N GLY A 88 -1.66 -7.00 -4.51
CA GLY A 88 -1.46 -7.52 -5.87
C GLY A 88 -0.66 -8.82 -5.91
N MET A 89 -0.90 -9.72 -4.95
CA MET A 89 -0.19 -10.97 -4.85
C MET A 89 -0.72 -12.01 -5.83
N THR A 90 0.18 -12.79 -6.39
CA THR A 90 -0.13 -13.96 -7.23
C THR A 90 -0.11 -15.24 -6.40
N SER A 91 -0.63 -16.34 -6.97
CA SER A 91 -0.60 -17.65 -6.33
C SER A 91 0.82 -18.20 -6.09
N THR A 92 1.82 -17.65 -6.76
CA THR A 92 3.23 -18.01 -6.57
C THR A 92 3.91 -17.24 -5.45
N GLY A 93 3.21 -16.26 -4.86
CA GLY A 93 3.73 -15.43 -3.76
C GLY A 93 4.35 -14.11 -4.21
N THR A 94 4.53 -13.88 -5.51
CA THR A 94 5.01 -12.59 -6.00
C THR A 94 3.96 -11.50 -5.79
N PHE A 95 4.38 -10.32 -5.39
CA PHE A 95 3.46 -9.19 -5.20
C PHE A 95 4.04 -7.90 -5.76
N LYS A 96 3.14 -7.00 -6.10
CA LYS A 96 3.50 -5.64 -6.52
C LYS A 96 2.44 -4.66 -6.04
N ILE A 97 2.84 -3.68 -5.28
CA ILE A 97 1.99 -2.59 -4.83
C ILE A 97 2.72 -1.26 -4.98
N GLY A 98 2.26 -0.41 -5.92
CA GLY A 98 2.92 0.85 -6.24
C GLY A 98 4.39 0.64 -6.63
N ASN A 99 5.30 1.25 -5.89
CA ASN A 99 6.74 1.17 -6.10
C ASN A 99 7.41 -0.01 -5.39
N ILE A 100 6.64 -0.84 -4.69
CA ILE A 100 7.14 -1.99 -3.95
C ILE A 100 6.83 -3.26 -4.73
N LYS A 101 7.82 -4.08 -4.98
CA LYS A 101 7.65 -5.42 -5.52
C LYS A 101 8.50 -6.40 -4.73
N GLY A 102 8.02 -7.61 -4.60
CA GLY A 102 8.70 -8.60 -3.80
C GLY A 102 8.06 -9.97 -3.88
N LEU A 103 8.44 -10.80 -2.93
CA LEU A 103 8.03 -12.19 -2.82
C LEU A 103 7.61 -12.49 -1.39
N ILE A 104 6.49 -13.17 -1.25
CA ILE A 104 6.08 -13.75 0.02
C ILE A 104 6.80 -15.08 0.17
N ILE A 105 7.50 -15.25 1.28
CA ILE A 105 8.30 -16.44 1.58
C ILE A 105 7.69 -17.15 2.78
N TYR A 106 7.62 -18.46 2.66
CA TYR A 106 7.19 -19.35 3.72
C TYR A 106 8.37 -20.15 4.25
N ASN A 107 8.54 -20.17 5.56
CA ASN A 107 9.58 -20.96 6.20
C ASN A 107 9.10 -21.51 7.55
N LYS A 108 8.89 -22.81 7.61
CA LYS A 108 8.54 -23.55 8.85
C LYS A 108 7.42 -22.91 9.68
N GLY A 109 6.33 -22.59 9.03
CA GLY A 109 5.15 -21.99 9.65
C GLY A 109 5.13 -20.47 9.70
N GLU A 110 6.26 -19.81 9.43
CA GLU A 110 6.33 -18.35 9.37
C GLU A 110 6.22 -17.85 7.94
N VAL A 111 5.41 -16.84 7.74
CA VAL A 111 5.30 -16.12 6.48
C VAL A 111 5.96 -14.76 6.64
N TYR A 112 6.77 -14.36 5.70
CA TYR A 112 7.36 -13.03 5.64
C TYR A 112 7.46 -12.55 4.19
N ALA A 113 7.59 -11.25 4.02
CA ALA A 113 7.77 -10.64 2.71
C ALA A 113 9.22 -10.20 2.55
N LYS A 114 9.79 -10.48 1.38
CA LYS A 114 11.08 -9.95 1.00
C LYS A 114 10.89 -9.03 -0.21
N ILE A 115 11.26 -7.79 -0.05
CA ILE A 115 11.20 -6.80 -1.12
C ILE A 115 12.41 -7.01 -2.04
N ASP A 116 12.16 -7.03 -3.35
CA ASP A 116 13.22 -7.25 -4.34
C ASP A 116 14.28 -6.14 -4.27
N ASN A 117 15.53 -6.51 -4.56
CA ASN A 117 16.61 -5.54 -4.56
C ASN A 117 16.48 -4.46 -5.64
N ASP A 118 15.73 -4.73 -6.70
CA ASP A 118 15.42 -3.79 -7.78
C ASP A 118 14.08 -3.07 -7.60
N SER A 119 13.43 -3.21 -6.45
CA SER A 119 12.24 -2.45 -6.10
C SER A 119 12.59 -0.96 -5.98
N LYS A 120 11.72 -0.09 -6.45
CA LYS A 120 11.90 1.36 -6.38
C LYS A 120 11.82 1.89 -4.95
N ALA A 121 11.03 1.25 -4.11
CA ALA A 121 10.89 1.59 -2.69
C ALA A 121 11.33 0.41 -1.82
N PHE A 122 12.02 0.72 -0.74
CA PHE A 122 12.47 -0.24 0.28
C PHE A 122 13.23 -1.47 -0.27
N PRO A 123 14.17 -1.31 -1.23
CA PRO A 123 14.82 -2.47 -1.85
C PRO A 123 15.54 -3.34 -0.83
N GLY A 124 15.37 -4.66 -0.95
CA GLY A 124 16.03 -5.65 -0.12
C GLY A 124 15.49 -5.78 1.30
N GLU A 125 14.47 -5.03 1.69
CA GLU A 125 13.89 -5.11 3.03
C GLU A 125 13.12 -6.41 3.23
N GLU A 126 13.27 -7.02 4.40
CA GLU A 126 12.43 -8.13 4.84
C GLU A 126 11.37 -7.60 5.81
N ILE A 127 10.10 -7.91 5.51
CA ILE A 127 8.98 -7.56 6.37
C ILE A 127 8.51 -8.82 7.08
N ARG A 128 8.80 -8.88 8.36
CA ARG A 128 8.32 -9.93 9.25
C ARG A 128 7.16 -9.39 10.11
N LYS A 129 6.48 -10.25 10.70
CA LYS A 129 5.38 -10.01 11.61
C LYS A 129 5.59 -8.81 12.56
#